data_461146f24d1d4822a6378600db03a9e1
#
_entry.id   461146f24d1d4822a6378600db03a9e1
#
_cell.length_a   1.000
_cell.length_b   1.000
_cell.length_c   1.000
_cell.angle_alpha   90.00
_cell.angle_beta   90.00
_cell.angle_gamma   90.00
#
_symmetry.space_group_name_H-M   'P 1'
#
loop_
_entity.id
_entity.type
_entity.pdbx_description
1 polymer ?
#
loop_
_entity_poly.entity_id
_entity_poly.type
_entity_poly.pdbx_seq_one_letter_code
_entity_poly.pdbx_strand_id
1 'polypeptide(L)'
;PQRTLPRLIRSLPLTTHVSPENGKLNPLFKLGAYLRKGEATDSGQQLFLKGGRQADVFYRNRWAFDKMVRSTHGVNCTGSCSWKVYVKDGVITWESQAVDYPTTGNDMPEYEPRGCPRGASFSWYTYSPTRVRYPYARGVLVDMFREEKAKHGDSVLAWRAIQEDPEKRQAYISQRGKGGLIRISYEEAIDIASAAHVYTIRKYGPDRINGFTVIPAMSQISYGAGMRFL
;
A
#
# COMPACT_ATOMS: atom_id res chain seq x y z
N PRO A 1 -12.12 19.98 1.36
CA PRO A 1 -11.29 20.54 2.41
C PRO A 1 -9.88 19.99 2.24
N GLN A 2 -8.99 20.84 1.74
CA GLN A 2 -7.56 20.52 1.62
C GLN A 2 -6.99 20.44 3.03
N ARG A 3 -6.59 19.27 3.46
CA ARG A 3 -5.78 19.12 4.67
C ARG A 3 -4.39 19.66 4.38
N THR A 4 -4.08 20.81 4.93
CA THR A 4 -2.73 21.37 4.95
C THR A 4 -1.81 20.44 5.73
N LEU A 5 -0.71 20.04 5.12
CA LEU A 5 0.38 19.30 5.78
C LEU A 5 0.89 20.10 7.00
N PRO A 6 1.26 19.42 8.10
CA PRO A 6 1.76 20.08 9.29
C PRO A 6 2.97 20.96 8.96
N ARG A 7 3.01 22.14 9.57
CA ARG A 7 4.06 23.16 9.40
C ARG A 7 5.51 22.68 9.60
N LEU A 8 5.70 21.54 10.24
CA LEU A 8 7.04 20.95 10.49
C LEU A 8 7.78 20.48 9.23
N ILE A 9 7.12 20.25 8.13
CA ILE A 9 7.77 19.81 6.87
C ILE A 9 8.23 21.02 6.05
N ARG A 10 7.75 22.24 6.37
CA ARG A 10 8.09 23.46 5.62
C ARG A 10 9.40 24.14 6.04
N SER A 11 10.04 23.70 7.09
CA SER A 11 11.24 24.39 7.64
C SER A 11 12.57 23.69 7.40
N LEU A 12 12.61 22.68 6.54
CA LEU A 12 13.89 22.18 6.07
C LEU A 12 14.33 23.02 4.86
N PRO A 13 15.40 23.81 4.97
CA PRO A 13 15.96 24.47 3.81
C PRO A 13 16.58 23.42 2.89
N LEU A 14 15.84 23.01 1.86
CA LEU A 14 16.34 22.29 0.71
C LEU A 14 17.08 23.29 -0.19
N THR A 15 18.20 23.81 0.24
CA THR A 15 19.13 24.49 -0.66
C THR A 15 20.55 24.38 -0.12
N THR A 16 21.19 23.27 -0.41
CA THR A 16 22.59 23.35 -0.77
C THR A 16 22.64 23.27 -2.28
N HIS A 17 22.84 24.41 -2.92
CA HIS A 17 23.26 24.46 -4.32
C HIS A 17 24.55 23.65 -4.44
N VAL A 18 24.43 22.45 -4.96
CA VAL A 18 25.55 21.69 -5.49
C VAL A 18 25.63 22.06 -6.95
N SER A 19 26.65 22.83 -7.31
CA SER A 19 27.00 23.06 -8.72
C SER A 19 27.32 21.73 -9.39
N PRO A 20 26.87 21.52 -10.64
CA PRO A 20 26.97 20.21 -11.30
C PRO A 20 28.38 19.86 -11.82
N GLU A 21 29.40 20.60 -11.49
CA GLU A 21 30.73 20.35 -11.96
C GLU A 21 31.63 19.80 -10.84
N ASN A 22 31.93 18.52 -10.94
CA ASN A 22 32.86 17.69 -10.17
C ASN A 22 32.21 16.79 -9.11
N GLY A 23 31.81 15.61 -9.55
CA GLY A 23 31.19 14.54 -8.77
C GLY A 23 32.07 13.82 -7.72
N LYS A 24 33.03 14.51 -7.08
CA LYS A 24 33.74 13.99 -5.91
C LYS A 24 33.80 15.06 -4.83
N LEU A 25 32.76 15.13 -4.02
CA LEU A 25 32.82 15.87 -2.76
C LEU A 25 33.92 15.30 -1.89
N ASN A 26 34.94 16.15 -1.60
CA ASN A 26 36.00 15.83 -0.68
C ASN A 26 35.41 15.27 0.63
N PRO A 27 35.86 14.10 1.12
CA PRO A 27 35.35 13.50 2.36
C PRO A 27 35.39 14.45 3.57
N LEU A 28 36.32 15.40 3.59
CA LEU A 28 36.42 16.44 4.61
C LEU A 28 35.22 17.41 4.59
N PHE A 29 34.62 17.70 3.44
CA PHE A 29 33.40 18.51 3.38
C PHE A 29 32.18 17.75 3.88
N LYS A 30 32.16 16.43 3.71
CA LYS A 30 31.10 15.60 4.33
C LYS A 30 31.23 15.62 5.85
N LEU A 31 32.45 15.55 6.39
CA LEU A 31 32.67 15.66 7.84
C LEU A 31 32.26 17.05 8.36
N GLY A 32 32.58 18.12 7.66
CA GLY A 32 32.23 19.49 8.02
C GLY A 32 30.72 19.76 8.05
N ALA A 33 29.92 19.02 7.26
CA ALA A 33 28.45 19.10 7.34
C ALA A 33 27.90 18.53 8.64
N TYR A 34 28.62 17.60 9.28
CA TYR A 34 28.25 16.99 10.56
C TYR A 34 28.90 17.69 11.77
N LEU A 35 30.03 18.39 11.58
CA LEU A 35 30.73 19.08 12.63
C LEU A 35 30.37 20.56 12.61
N ARG A 36 29.32 20.93 13.34
CA ARG A 36 29.04 22.35 13.61
C ARG A 36 29.71 22.77 14.91
N LYS A 37 30.23 24.02 14.94
CA LYS A 37 30.80 24.60 16.13
C LYS A 37 29.79 24.51 17.27
N GLY A 38 30.12 23.79 18.32
CA GLY A 38 29.31 23.61 19.52
C GLY A 38 29.61 24.67 20.54
N GLU A 39 28.76 24.75 21.57
CA GLU A 39 29.01 25.52 22.76
C GLU A 39 29.65 24.59 23.81
N ALA A 40 30.80 24.99 24.37
CA ALA A 40 31.41 24.27 25.46
C ALA A 40 30.67 24.63 26.79
N THR A 41 30.61 23.69 27.71
CA THR A 41 30.23 24.02 29.10
C THR A 41 31.28 24.90 29.71
N ASP A 42 30.91 25.65 30.75
CA ASP A 42 31.84 26.55 31.48
C ASP A 42 33.09 25.82 32.00
N SER A 43 32.97 24.51 32.24
CA SER A 43 34.10 23.65 32.64
C SER A 43 34.96 23.18 31.46
N GLY A 44 34.53 23.41 30.21
CA GLY A 44 35.19 22.90 29.00
C GLY A 44 35.20 21.39 28.82
N GLN A 45 34.52 20.64 29.71
CA GLN A 45 34.53 19.18 29.69
C GLN A 45 33.49 18.57 28.76
N GLN A 46 32.50 19.36 28.35
CA GLN A 46 31.47 18.89 27.40
C GLN A 46 31.29 19.87 26.27
N LEU A 47 31.23 19.37 25.09
CA LEU A 47 30.94 20.13 23.87
C LEU A 47 29.52 19.82 23.41
N PHE A 48 28.65 20.80 23.49
CA PHE A 48 27.31 20.67 22.90
C PHE A 48 27.35 21.10 21.44
N LEU A 49 27.16 20.14 20.54
CA LEU A 49 27.04 20.44 19.12
C LEU A 49 25.66 21.04 18.83
N LYS A 50 25.63 22.34 18.57
CA LYS A 50 24.40 23.05 18.21
C LYS A 50 23.82 22.46 16.93
N GLY A 51 22.65 21.83 16.99
CA GLY A 51 22.00 21.16 15.88
C GLY A 51 22.53 19.77 15.54
N GLY A 52 23.50 19.23 16.31
CA GLY A 52 24.12 17.93 16.03
C GLY A 52 23.22 16.71 16.09
N ARG A 53 22.00 16.84 16.62
CA ARG A 53 21.03 15.76 16.69
C ARG A 53 19.79 15.96 15.79
N GLN A 54 19.82 16.89 14.87
CA GLN A 54 18.71 17.06 13.92
C GLN A 54 18.54 15.83 13.02
N ALA A 55 19.63 15.17 12.66
CA ALA A 55 19.56 13.91 11.92
C ALA A 55 18.88 12.78 12.68
N ASP A 56 18.92 12.83 14.02
CA ASP A 56 18.25 11.84 14.89
C ASP A 56 16.75 12.07 15.00
N VAL A 57 16.24 13.23 14.60
CA VAL A 57 14.81 13.56 14.73
C VAL A 57 13.95 12.55 14.00
N PHE A 58 14.40 12.11 12.81
CA PHE A 58 13.72 11.06 12.08
C PHE A 58 13.60 9.77 12.90
N TYR A 59 14.70 9.32 13.49
CA TYR A 59 14.69 8.08 14.29
C TYR A 59 13.90 8.23 15.57
N ARG A 60 14.02 9.35 16.27
CA ARG A 60 13.25 9.62 17.49
C ARG A 60 11.77 9.71 17.22
N ASN A 61 11.36 10.40 16.16
CA ASN A 61 9.96 10.53 15.79
C ASN A 61 9.38 9.22 15.26
N ARG A 62 10.19 8.38 14.62
CA ARG A 62 9.78 7.06 14.18
C ARG A 62 9.36 6.15 15.33
N TRP A 63 10.06 6.24 16.46
CA TRP A 63 9.78 5.43 17.64
C TRP A 63 8.75 6.07 18.58
N ALA A 64 8.41 7.33 18.38
CA ALA A 64 7.35 7.98 19.12
C ALA A 64 5.98 7.55 18.60
N PHE A 65 5.05 7.29 19.50
CA PHE A 65 3.68 6.91 19.15
C PHE A 65 2.69 7.45 20.19
N ASP A 66 1.47 7.70 19.74
CA ASP A 66 0.36 8.13 20.60
C ASP A 66 -0.44 6.93 21.08
N LYS A 67 -0.52 5.89 20.26
CA LYS A 67 -1.17 4.64 20.62
C LYS A 67 -0.54 3.46 19.89
N MET A 68 -0.73 2.29 20.48
CA MET A 68 -0.42 1.00 19.88
C MET A 68 -1.72 0.22 19.74
N VAL A 69 -1.94 -0.37 18.58
CA VAL A 69 -3.11 -1.23 18.29
C VAL A 69 -2.62 -2.59 17.85
N ARG A 70 -3.31 -3.62 18.30
CA ARG A 70 -3.08 -4.97 17.77
C ARG A 70 -3.81 -5.11 16.43
N SER A 71 -3.12 -5.59 15.43
CA SER A 71 -3.66 -5.79 14.10
C SER A 71 -2.97 -6.96 13.40
N THR A 72 -3.49 -7.32 12.25
CA THR A 72 -2.83 -8.20 11.29
C THR A 72 -2.79 -7.51 9.94
N HIS A 73 -1.98 -8.01 9.02
CA HIS A 73 -2.00 -7.50 7.65
C HIS A 73 -2.82 -8.42 6.73
N GLY A 74 -3.49 -7.82 5.75
CA GLY A 74 -4.39 -8.51 4.84
C GLY A 74 -3.72 -8.99 3.56
N VAL A 75 -2.63 -9.73 3.66
CA VAL A 75 -1.98 -10.36 2.50
C VAL A 75 -2.22 -11.85 2.46
N ASN A 76 -2.11 -12.44 1.29
CA ASN A 76 -2.22 -13.88 1.08
C ASN A 76 -1.09 -14.64 1.79
N CYS A 77 -1.33 -14.96 3.05
CA CYS A 77 -0.34 -15.55 3.92
C CYS A 77 -1.02 -16.44 4.97
N THR A 78 -0.45 -17.60 5.26
CA THR A 78 -0.91 -18.52 6.29
C THR A 78 -0.27 -18.29 7.66
N GLY A 79 0.55 -17.24 7.81
CA GLY A 79 1.34 -17.00 8.99
C GLY A 79 0.56 -16.61 10.24
N SER A 80 -0.68 -16.16 10.11
CA SER A 80 -1.56 -15.76 11.23
C SER A 80 -0.90 -14.79 12.22
N CYS A 81 -0.05 -13.90 11.72
CA CYS A 81 0.75 -13.02 12.56
C CYS A 81 -0.14 -11.96 13.23
N SER A 82 0.16 -11.69 14.49
CA SER A 82 -0.40 -10.55 15.21
C SER A 82 0.69 -9.49 15.41
N TRP A 83 0.37 -8.27 15.03
CA TRP A 83 1.31 -7.16 15.05
C TRP A 83 0.88 -6.09 16.04
N LYS A 84 1.83 -5.53 16.75
CA LYS A 84 1.68 -4.29 17.47
C LYS A 84 1.98 -3.16 16.49
N VAL A 85 0.95 -2.44 16.10
CA VAL A 85 1.02 -1.34 15.13
C VAL A 85 1.07 -0.03 15.88
N TYR A 86 2.14 0.71 15.73
CA TYR A 86 2.38 1.97 16.41
C TYR A 86 1.94 3.13 15.54
N VAL A 87 1.12 3.99 16.12
CA VAL A 87 0.47 5.10 15.42
C VAL A 87 0.83 6.40 16.11
N LYS A 88 1.23 7.39 15.33
CA LYS A 88 1.45 8.76 15.74
C LYS A 88 0.69 9.72 14.86
N ASP A 89 -0.11 10.60 15.45
CA ASP A 89 -0.91 11.60 14.73
C ASP A 89 -1.75 10.97 13.58
N GLY A 90 -2.29 9.77 13.81
CA GLY A 90 -3.08 9.02 12.83
C GLY A 90 -2.28 8.31 11.74
N VAL A 91 -0.96 8.34 11.78
CA VAL A 91 -0.08 7.69 10.80
C VAL A 91 0.63 6.51 11.46
N ILE A 92 0.65 5.36 10.79
CA ILE A 92 1.43 4.20 11.23
C ILE A 92 2.91 4.54 11.05
N THR A 93 3.68 4.44 12.13
CA THR A 93 5.11 4.74 12.11
C THR A 93 5.97 3.47 11.99
N TRP A 94 5.54 2.38 12.60
CA TRP A 94 6.22 1.09 12.52
C TRP A 94 5.36 -0.03 13.07
N GLU A 95 5.81 -1.26 12.91
CA GLU A 95 5.18 -2.48 13.42
C GLU A 95 6.20 -3.37 14.13
N SER A 96 5.76 -4.05 15.17
CA SER A 96 6.52 -5.13 15.80
C SER A 96 5.66 -6.37 16.00
N GLN A 97 6.28 -7.54 15.96
CA GLN A 97 5.59 -8.79 16.28
C GLN A 97 5.04 -8.73 17.71
N ALA A 98 3.77 -9.04 17.87
CA ALA A 98 3.22 -9.27 19.19
C ALA A 98 3.75 -10.60 19.74
N VAL A 99 4.28 -10.56 20.95
CA VAL A 99 4.83 -11.73 21.63
C VAL A 99 4.10 -12.04 22.94
N ASP A 100 3.07 -11.29 23.25
CA ASP A 100 2.25 -11.35 24.44
C ASP A 100 0.98 -12.19 24.22
N TYR A 101 1.17 -13.39 23.66
CA TYR A 101 0.10 -14.37 23.52
C TYR A 101 -0.19 -15.03 24.86
N PRO A 102 -1.47 -15.39 25.11
CA PRO A 102 -1.78 -16.23 26.27
C PRO A 102 -1.10 -17.59 26.13
N THR A 103 -0.75 -18.18 27.26
CA THR A 103 -0.22 -19.55 27.28
C THR A 103 -1.27 -20.54 26.77
N THR A 104 -0.82 -21.57 26.07
CA THR A 104 -1.67 -22.65 25.54
C THR A 104 -2.04 -23.70 26.61
N GLY A 105 -1.44 -23.62 27.79
CA GLY A 105 -1.59 -24.57 28.89
C GLY A 105 -0.41 -25.53 29.02
N ASN A 106 -0.41 -26.27 30.11
CA ASN A 106 0.73 -27.15 30.44
C ASN A 106 0.84 -28.40 29.54
N ASP A 107 -0.25 -28.75 28.87
CA ASP A 107 -0.35 -29.97 28.07
C ASP A 107 0.04 -29.78 26.60
N MET A 108 0.27 -28.53 26.22
CA MET A 108 0.56 -28.16 24.83
C MET A 108 1.87 -27.39 24.75
N PRO A 109 2.62 -27.53 23.65
CA PRO A 109 3.77 -26.65 23.41
C PRO A 109 3.34 -25.18 23.39
N GLU A 110 4.16 -24.33 23.97
CA GLU A 110 3.95 -22.89 23.93
C GLU A 110 3.91 -22.40 22.48
N TYR A 111 3.02 -21.45 22.23
CA TYR A 111 2.96 -20.78 20.94
C TYR A 111 4.19 -19.89 20.76
N GLU A 112 4.95 -20.13 19.71
CA GLU A 112 6.08 -19.30 19.34
C GLU A 112 5.65 -18.26 18.30
N PRO A 113 5.37 -17.00 18.71
CA PRO A 113 4.94 -15.97 17.75
C PRO A 113 6.06 -15.67 16.77
N ARG A 114 5.78 -15.85 15.49
CA ARG A 114 6.73 -15.60 14.41
C ARG A 114 6.12 -14.67 13.39
N GLY A 115 6.83 -13.62 13.08
CA GLY A 115 6.54 -12.72 11.99
C GLY A 115 7.55 -12.88 10.87
N CYS A 116 7.31 -12.14 9.79
CA CYS A 116 8.25 -12.08 8.68
C CYS A 116 8.56 -10.61 8.32
N PRO A 117 9.62 -10.36 7.54
CA PRO A 117 9.97 -8.99 7.12
C PRO A 117 8.84 -8.26 6.40
N ARG A 118 7.98 -8.97 5.67
CA ARG A 118 6.82 -8.36 5.00
C ARG A 118 5.85 -7.74 6.00
N GLY A 119 5.51 -8.45 7.06
CA GLY A 119 4.64 -7.93 8.11
C GLY A 119 5.29 -6.79 8.88
N ALA A 120 6.58 -6.92 9.21
CA ALA A 120 7.35 -5.90 9.92
C ALA A 120 7.53 -4.59 9.14
N SER A 121 7.30 -4.60 7.84
CA SER A 121 7.42 -3.44 6.95
C SER A 121 6.10 -3.10 6.24
N PHE A 122 4.96 -3.54 6.75
CA PHE A 122 3.70 -3.44 6.02
C PHE A 122 3.20 -1.99 5.87
N SER A 123 3.56 -1.10 6.79
CA SER A 123 3.30 0.34 6.67
C SER A 123 3.94 0.94 5.42
N TRP A 124 5.06 0.40 4.97
CA TRP A 124 5.70 0.84 3.72
C TRP A 124 4.82 0.59 2.50
N TYR A 125 4.08 -0.52 2.47
CA TYR A 125 3.07 -0.76 1.43
C TYR A 125 1.92 0.24 1.52
N THR A 126 1.48 0.53 2.74
CA THR A 126 0.37 1.46 2.97
C THR A 126 0.70 2.86 2.46
N TYR A 127 1.92 3.33 2.66
CA TYR A 127 2.37 4.69 2.30
C TYR A 127 3.24 4.73 1.06
N SER A 128 3.42 3.61 0.38
CA SER A 128 4.21 3.55 -0.84
C SER A 128 3.65 4.46 -1.94
N PRO A 129 4.50 5.22 -2.64
CA PRO A 129 4.07 6.00 -3.80
C PRO A 129 3.57 5.12 -4.95
N THR A 130 3.97 3.85 -4.98
CA THR A 130 3.52 2.88 -6.00
C THR A 130 2.22 2.17 -5.63
N ARG A 131 1.62 2.48 -4.47
CA ARG A 131 0.34 1.93 -4.08
C ARG A 131 -0.74 2.27 -5.11
N VAL A 132 -1.44 1.26 -5.60
CA VAL A 132 -2.57 1.44 -6.51
C VAL A 132 -3.71 2.13 -5.75
N ARG A 133 -4.07 3.34 -6.18
CA ARG A 133 -5.07 4.20 -5.52
C ARG A 133 -6.40 4.26 -6.26
N TYR A 134 -6.41 3.82 -7.49
CA TYR A 134 -7.55 3.95 -8.40
C TYR A 134 -7.72 2.65 -9.18
N PRO A 135 -8.93 2.36 -9.65
CA PRO A 135 -9.12 1.26 -10.60
C PRO A 135 -8.39 1.53 -11.91
N TYR A 136 -7.85 0.47 -12.47
CA TYR A 136 -7.23 0.46 -13.79
C TYR A 136 -7.80 -0.67 -14.61
N ALA A 137 -8.06 -0.40 -15.87
CA ALA A 137 -8.48 -1.42 -16.84
C ALA A 137 -7.68 -1.26 -18.14
N ARG A 138 -7.67 -2.29 -18.97
CA ARG A 138 -7.02 -2.19 -20.28
C ARG A 138 -7.75 -1.17 -21.14
N GLY A 139 -7.02 -0.18 -21.68
CA GLY A 139 -7.59 0.89 -22.50
C GLY A 139 -8.43 0.36 -23.63
N VAL A 140 -7.92 -0.63 -24.38
CA VAL A 140 -8.66 -1.28 -25.49
C VAL A 140 -10.02 -1.84 -25.04
N LEU A 141 -10.10 -2.45 -23.86
CA LEU A 141 -11.37 -2.95 -23.33
C LEU A 141 -12.30 -1.79 -22.93
N VAL A 142 -11.76 -0.77 -22.30
CA VAL A 142 -12.55 0.39 -21.87
C VAL A 142 -13.16 1.13 -23.07
N ASP A 143 -12.36 1.36 -24.08
CA ASP A 143 -12.82 2.03 -25.31
C ASP A 143 -13.93 1.24 -25.98
N MET A 144 -13.74 -0.06 -26.19
CA MET A 144 -14.78 -0.94 -26.75
C MET A 144 -16.04 -0.97 -25.89
N PHE A 145 -15.87 -1.02 -24.56
CA PHE A 145 -17.02 -1.08 -23.65
C PHE A 145 -17.84 0.21 -23.71
N ARG A 146 -17.19 1.35 -23.72
CA ARG A 146 -17.85 2.67 -23.85
C ARG A 146 -18.58 2.79 -25.18
N GLU A 147 -17.96 2.36 -26.27
CA GLU A 147 -18.55 2.37 -27.60
C GLU A 147 -19.80 1.48 -27.66
N GLU A 148 -19.69 0.22 -27.22
CA GLU A 148 -20.80 -0.71 -27.25
C GLU A 148 -21.92 -0.29 -26.26
N LYS A 149 -21.57 0.27 -25.12
CA LYS A 149 -22.56 0.79 -24.17
C LYS A 149 -23.33 1.99 -24.76
N ALA A 150 -22.65 2.85 -25.49
CA ALA A 150 -23.32 3.95 -26.19
C ALA A 150 -24.30 3.46 -27.28
N LYS A 151 -23.99 2.35 -27.96
CA LYS A 151 -24.87 1.76 -28.96
C LYS A 151 -26.07 1.04 -28.36
N HIS A 152 -25.87 0.31 -27.29
CA HIS A 152 -26.88 -0.58 -26.71
C HIS A 152 -27.67 0.02 -25.55
N GLY A 153 -27.15 1.08 -24.92
CA GLY A 153 -27.74 1.68 -23.72
C GLY A 153 -27.71 0.80 -22.47
N ASP A 154 -27.12 -0.39 -22.55
CA ASP A 154 -27.07 -1.38 -21.48
C ASP A 154 -25.68 -2.00 -21.38
N SER A 155 -25.16 -2.10 -20.15
CA SER A 155 -23.79 -2.57 -19.90
C SER A 155 -23.64 -4.08 -20.16
N VAL A 156 -24.68 -4.88 -19.92
CA VAL A 156 -24.65 -6.33 -20.16
C VAL A 156 -24.67 -6.63 -21.65
N LEU A 157 -25.46 -5.88 -22.41
CA LEU A 157 -25.50 -5.98 -23.87
C LEU A 157 -24.17 -5.52 -24.48
N ALA A 158 -23.60 -4.46 -23.96
CA ALA A 158 -22.26 -3.99 -24.37
C ALA A 158 -21.19 -5.08 -24.15
N TRP A 159 -21.18 -5.67 -22.96
CA TRP A 159 -20.27 -6.77 -22.66
C TRP A 159 -20.51 -7.98 -23.57
N ARG A 160 -21.77 -8.31 -23.81
CA ARG A 160 -22.16 -9.38 -24.73
C ARG A 160 -21.60 -9.13 -26.13
N ALA A 161 -21.76 -7.93 -26.67
CA ALA A 161 -21.28 -7.56 -27.99
C ALA A 161 -19.76 -7.72 -28.14
N ILE A 162 -19.02 -7.45 -27.06
CA ILE A 162 -17.54 -7.67 -27.03
C ILE A 162 -17.22 -9.17 -26.96
N GLN A 163 -17.94 -9.94 -26.16
CA GLN A 163 -17.62 -11.35 -25.93
C GLN A 163 -18.04 -12.27 -27.08
N GLU A 164 -19.11 -11.93 -27.78
CA GLU A 164 -19.64 -12.74 -28.89
C GLU A 164 -18.98 -12.39 -30.21
N ASP A 165 -18.30 -11.28 -30.32
CA ASP A 165 -17.44 -10.92 -31.44
C ASP A 165 -16.01 -11.44 -31.20
N PRO A 166 -15.55 -12.41 -32.01
CA PRO A 166 -14.23 -13.01 -31.86
C PRO A 166 -13.07 -12.00 -32.00
N GLU A 167 -13.22 -11.00 -32.88
CA GLU A 167 -12.18 -10.02 -33.15
C GLU A 167 -12.04 -9.07 -31.96
N LYS A 168 -13.15 -8.52 -31.42
CA LYS A 168 -13.17 -7.68 -30.24
C LYS A 168 -12.63 -8.43 -29.03
N ARG A 169 -13.11 -9.64 -28.81
CA ARG A 169 -12.62 -10.48 -27.71
C ARG A 169 -11.13 -10.71 -27.82
N GLN A 170 -10.63 -11.05 -29.00
CA GLN A 170 -9.20 -11.28 -29.20
C GLN A 170 -8.39 -9.99 -29.04
N ALA A 171 -8.91 -8.84 -29.46
CA ALA A 171 -8.23 -7.55 -29.35
C ALA A 171 -7.86 -7.23 -27.90
N TYR A 172 -8.78 -7.37 -26.93
CA TYR A 172 -8.44 -7.06 -25.54
C TYR A 172 -7.69 -8.20 -24.83
N ILE A 173 -7.95 -9.46 -25.17
CA ILE A 173 -7.24 -10.61 -24.58
C ILE A 173 -5.75 -10.57 -24.95
N SER A 174 -5.43 -10.25 -26.21
CA SER A 174 -4.06 -10.18 -26.68
C SER A 174 -3.20 -9.10 -26.00
N GLN A 175 -3.82 -8.17 -25.26
CA GLN A 175 -3.13 -7.13 -24.49
C GLN A 175 -2.70 -7.60 -23.08
N ARG A 176 -3.00 -8.83 -22.70
CA ARG A 176 -2.56 -9.37 -21.41
C ARG A 176 -1.03 -9.34 -21.30
N GLY A 177 -0.53 -8.76 -20.20
CA GLY A 177 0.91 -8.65 -19.96
C GLY A 177 1.65 -7.58 -20.77
N LYS A 178 0.96 -6.86 -21.67
CA LYS A 178 1.58 -5.83 -22.52
C LYS A 178 1.43 -4.40 -22.00
N GLY A 179 0.85 -4.21 -20.81
CA GLY A 179 0.56 -2.89 -20.28
C GLY A 179 -0.71 -2.28 -20.86
N GLY A 180 -0.68 -0.96 -21.14
CA GLY A 180 -1.84 -0.24 -21.70
C GLY A 180 -3.00 -0.09 -20.72
N LEU A 181 -2.72 -0.15 -19.42
CA LEU A 181 -3.72 0.11 -18.38
C LEU A 181 -3.97 1.61 -18.27
N ILE A 182 -5.23 1.99 -18.28
CA ILE A 182 -5.70 3.36 -18.05
C ILE A 182 -6.49 3.44 -16.76
N ARG A 183 -6.44 4.61 -16.11
CA ARG A 183 -7.25 4.88 -14.94
C ARG A 183 -8.70 5.06 -15.36
N ILE A 184 -9.61 4.42 -14.63
CA ILE A 184 -11.05 4.57 -14.78
C ILE A 184 -11.70 4.99 -13.45
N SER A 185 -12.97 5.37 -13.47
CA SER A 185 -13.70 5.62 -12.24
C SER A 185 -14.05 4.29 -11.54
N TYR A 186 -14.39 4.39 -10.26
CA TYR A 186 -14.81 3.21 -9.50
C TYR A 186 -16.14 2.68 -10.01
N GLU A 187 -17.06 3.57 -10.36
CA GLU A 187 -18.35 3.25 -10.94
C GLU A 187 -18.20 2.50 -12.27
N GLU A 188 -17.31 2.97 -13.13
CA GLU A 188 -17.04 2.30 -14.41
C GLU A 188 -16.41 0.91 -14.21
N ALA A 189 -15.52 0.77 -13.23
CA ALA A 189 -14.92 -0.51 -12.89
C ALA A 189 -15.97 -1.53 -12.42
N ILE A 190 -16.88 -1.09 -11.54
CA ILE A 190 -18.00 -1.92 -11.06
C ILE A 190 -18.92 -2.26 -12.21
N ASP A 191 -19.24 -1.31 -13.06
CA ASP A 191 -20.15 -1.50 -14.18
C ASP A 191 -19.63 -2.57 -15.14
N ILE A 192 -18.36 -2.49 -15.55
CA ILE A 192 -17.72 -3.50 -16.40
C ILE A 192 -17.70 -4.88 -15.71
N ALA A 193 -17.33 -4.92 -14.43
CA ALA A 193 -17.25 -6.18 -13.69
C ALA A 193 -18.64 -6.81 -13.51
N SER A 194 -19.65 -6.01 -13.16
CA SER A 194 -21.03 -6.49 -13.00
C SER A 194 -21.61 -6.96 -14.32
N ALA A 195 -21.37 -6.25 -15.42
CA ALA A 195 -21.81 -6.66 -16.74
C ALA A 195 -21.23 -8.02 -17.12
N ALA A 196 -19.94 -8.25 -16.83
CA ALA A 196 -19.28 -9.54 -17.09
C ALA A 196 -19.89 -10.67 -16.27
N HIS A 197 -20.19 -10.45 -14.99
CA HIS A 197 -20.81 -11.46 -14.13
C HIS A 197 -22.25 -11.76 -14.57
N VAL A 198 -23.07 -10.74 -14.78
CA VAL A 198 -24.47 -10.93 -15.20
C VAL A 198 -24.56 -11.61 -16.56
N TYR A 199 -23.72 -11.25 -17.51
CA TYR A 199 -23.63 -11.94 -18.79
C TYR A 199 -23.27 -13.41 -18.61
N THR A 200 -22.28 -13.70 -17.79
CA THR A 200 -21.84 -15.09 -17.55
C THR A 200 -22.96 -15.92 -16.92
N ILE A 201 -23.63 -15.38 -15.90
CA ILE A 201 -24.77 -16.03 -15.24
C ILE A 201 -25.89 -16.32 -16.23
N ARG A 202 -26.27 -15.33 -17.05
CA ARG A 202 -27.37 -15.47 -18.01
C ARG A 202 -27.05 -16.46 -19.15
N LYS A 203 -25.80 -16.49 -19.60
CA LYS A 203 -25.40 -17.30 -20.74
C LYS A 203 -25.01 -18.72 -20.37
N TYR A 204 -24.31 -18.88 -19.25
CA TYR A 204 -23.68 -20.16 -18.91
C TYR A 204 -24.12 -20.75 -17.58
N GLY A 205 -24.85 -20.00 -16.76
CA GLY A 205 -25.25 -20.38 -15.41
C GLY A 205 -24.37 -19.80 -14.32
N PRO A 206 -24.89 -19.69 -13.08
CA PRO A 206 -24.17 -19.12 -11.95
C PRO A 206 -22.97 -19.99 -11.50
N ASP A 207 -23.01 -21.27 -11.77
CA ASP A 207 -21.92 -22.23 -11.49
C ASP A 207 -20.62 -21.94 -12.27
N ARG A 208 -20.67 -21.03 -13.23
CA ARG A 208 -19.50 -20.58 -14.00
C ARG A 208 -18.79 -19.38 -13.37
N ILE A 209 -19.27 -18.89 -12.27
CA ILE A 209 -18.58 -17.85 -11.48
C ILE A 209 -17.96 -18.52 -10.28
N ASN A 210 -16.63 -18.39 -10.19
CA ASN A 210 -15.85 -18.99 -9.13
C ASN A 210 -15.20 -17.91 -8.28
N GLY A 211 -15.35 -18.00 -6.96
CA GLY A 211 -14.66 -17.17 -6.01
C GLY A 211 -13.41 -17.89 -5.50
N PHE A 212 -12.31 -17.17 -5.47
CA PHE A 212 -11.11 -17.61 -4.82
C PHE A 212 -10.84 -16.74 -3.59
N THR A 213 -11.21 -17.25 -2.44
CA THR A 213 -10.92 -16.62 -1.16
C THR A 213 -9.98 -17.53 -0.40
N VAL A 214 -8.88 -16.99 0.05
CA VAL A 214 -7.76 -17.85 0.27
C VAL A 214 -7.26 -17.79 1.63
N ILE A 215 -7.46 -17.50 2.58
CA ILE A 215 -6.56 -17.67 3.72
C ILE A 215 -7.27 -17.49 5.05
N PRO A 216 -7.18 -18.51 5.90
CA PRO A 216 -7.80 -18.53 7.21
C PRO A 216 -7.34 -17.40 8.14
N ALA A 217 -6.14 -16.84 7.88
CA ALA A 217 -5.52 -15.84 8.73
C ALA A 217 -5.96 -14.39 8.46
N MET A 218 -6.81 -14.17 7.49
CA MET A 218 -7.31 -12.82 7.16
C MET A 218 -8.43 -12.41 8.12
N SER A 219 -8.72 -11.11 8.16
CA SER A 219 -9.88 -10.63 8.89
C SER A 219 -11.13 -11.32 8.37
N GLN A 220 -12.06 -11.63 9.27
CA GLN A 220 -13.34 -12.27 8.90
C GLN A 220 -14.13 -11.45 7.89
N ILE A 221 -14.01 -10.13 7.93
CA ILE A 221 -14.64 -9.24 6.94
C ILE A 221 -14.06 -9.48 5.55
N SER A 222 -12.75 -9.54 5.41
CA SER A 222 -12.10 -9.82 4.13
C SER A 222 -12.42 -11.22 3.61
N TYR A 223 -12.49 -12.19 4.50
CA TYR A 223 -12.88 -13.56 4.18
C TYR A 223 -14.35 -13.63 3.75
N GLY A 224 -15.25 -13.02 4.53
CA GLY A 224 -16.68 -13.09 4.30
C GLY A 224 -17.18 -12.26 3.12
N ALA A 225 -16.50 -11.17 2.76
CA ALA A 225 -16.95 -10.27 1.69
C ALA A 225 -17.02 -10.97 0.33
N GLY A 226 -16.00 -11.77 -0.03
CA GLY A 226 -15.99 -12.55 -1.26
C GLY A 226 -17.09 -13.62 -1.28
N MET A 227 -17.26 -14.34 -0.18
CA MET A 227 -18.29 -15.37 -0.05
C MET A 227 -19.70 -14.80 -0.12
N ARG A 228 -19.91 -13.62 0.45
CA ARG A 228 -21.22 -12.95 0.38
C ARG A 228 -21.54 -12.43 -1.02
N PHE A 229 -20.53 -12.07 -1.79
CA PHE A 229 -20.70 -11.60 -3.17
C PHE A 229 -21.12 -12.74 -4.10
N LEU A 230 -20.61 -13.94 -3.91
CA LEU A 230 -20.94 -15.15 -4.67
C LEU A 230 -22.26 -15.76 -4.22
#